data_8b43cf81c7ab86c53c96bcd9fa4f19ab
#
_entry.id   8b43cf81c7ab86c53c96bcd9fa4f19ab
#
_cell.length_a   1.000
_cell.length_b   1.000
_cell.length_c   1.000
_cell.angle_alpha   90.00
_cell.angle_beta   90.00
_cell.angle_gamma   90.00
#
_symmetry.space_group_name_H-M   'P 1'
#
loop_
_entity.id
_entity.type
_entity.pdbx_description
1 polymer ?
#
loop_
_entity_poly.entity_id
_entity_poly.type
_entity_poly.pdbx_seq_one_letter_code
_entity_poly.pdbx_strand_id
1 'polypeptide(L)'
;MLTLLLADENGYLPIGRSRIRDGALAVYWPNSGFSVRFKARSAIVSFKPFSSGAPLYLKAFLDGKATKHTVATGDEKLLFESLDDGEHTLTLLRVSESIDALRIESVTLLGENAAFLDPPAEKERRIEFFGDSITCGYGVLAEPTVTGYTTFEQDSTMAYAYMTAEKLNASGRYEAISGQGILCNCNGEKALEITKFYRWTLRDETPWDFSLWTPDVVVVNAGTNDSWGGVDSAAFGAKADEFLRELREVYPDALLIWAYGMMDVKFTDTLTAVVAALGDERVRFLPLAPIDLKNGDVGGGGHPNVNASIRVSDLLAKTIKNELGW
;
A
#
# COMPACT_ATOMS: atom_id res chain seq x y z
N MET A 1 -18.60 -8.78 27.58
CA MET A 1 -17.26 -8.56 26.99
C MET A 1 -16.86 -9.81 26.23
N LEU A 2 -16.49 -9.67 24.97
CA LEU A 2 -16.06 -10.75 24.09
C LEU A 2 -14.79 -10.31 23.35
N THR A 3 -13.76 -11.15 23.29
CA THR A 3 -12.47 -10.79 22.67
C THR A 3 -12.13 -11.77 21.55
N LEU A 4 -11.73 -11.24 20.40
CA LEU A 4 -11.13 -11.94 19.28
C LEU A 4 -9.62 -11.67 19.31
N LEU A 5 -8.82 -12.72 19.42
CA LEU A 5 -7.36 -12.63 19.26
C LEU A 5 -7.02 -12.75 17.77
N LEU A 6 -6.27 -11.79 17.22
CA LEU A 6 -5.93 -11.83 15.80
C LEU A 6 -4.86 -12.89 15.49
N ALA A 7 -4.21 -13.42 16.52
CA ALA A 7 -3.31 -14.57 16.40
C ALA A 7 -4.00 -15.87 15.99
N ASP A 8 -5.32 -15.98 16.19
CA ASP A 8 -6.09 -17.18 15.88
C ASP A 8 -6.41 -17.32 14.39
N GLU A 9 -6.13 -16.29 13.59
CA GLU A 9 -6.32 -16.22 12.13
C GLU A 9 -7.75 -16.51 11.65
N ASN A 10 -8.73 -16.40 12.54
CA ASN A 10 -10.14 -16.62 12.26
C ASN A 10 -10.98 -15.41 12.71
N GLY A 11 -12.15 -15.24 12.10
CA GLY A 11 -13.12 -14.20 12.51
C GLY A 11 -12.81 -12.79 12.01
N TYR A 12 -11.79 -12.61 11.19
CA TYR A 12 -11.45 -11.36 10.51
C TYR A 12 -10.85 -11.61 9.12
N LEU A 13 -10.84 -10.60 8.28
CA LEU A 13 -10.16 -10.59 6.98
C LEU A 13 -8.83 -9.83 7.14
N PRO A 14 -7.66 -10.47 7.00
CA PRO A 14 -6.40 -9.76 6.92
C PRO A 14 -6.31 -8.98 5.60
N ILE A 15 -5.73 -7.77 5.64
CA ILE A 15 -5.57 -6.90 4.47
C ILE A 15 -4.08 -6.64 4.26
N GLY A 16 -3.59 -6.86 3.04
CA GLY A 16 -2.18 -6.77 2.71
C GLY A 16 -1.39 -8.00 3.17
N ARG A 17 -0.08 -7.98 2.96
CA ARG A 17 0.81 -9.04 3.46
C ARG A 17 1.00 -8.89 4.96
N SER A 18 0.80 -9.98 5.68
CA SER A 18 0.86 -10.04 7.13
C SER A 18 1.30 -11.41 7.60
N ARG A 19 1.65 -11.51 8.87
CA ARG A 19 1.90 -12.79 9.55
C ARG A 19 1.62 -12.68 11.04
N ILE A 20 1.47 -13.81 11.70
CA ILE A 20 1.44 -13.82 13.17
C ILE A 20 2.88 -13.72 13.70
N ARG A 21 3.09 -12.73 14.58
CA ARG A 21 4.35 -12.50 15.27
C ARG A 21 4.08 -12.12 16.72
N ASP A 22 4.74 -12.80 17.66
CA ASP A 22 4.60 -12.56 19.11
C ASP A 22 3.13 -12.60 19.60
N GLY A 23 2.32 -13.49 19.03
CA GLY A 23 0.90 -13.65 19.38
C GLY A 23 0.01 -12.48 18.91
N ALA A 24 0.38 -11.80 17.82
CA ALA A 24 -0.39 -10.73 17.25
C ALA A 24 -0.28 -10.72 15.71
N LEU A 25 -1.24 -10.11 15.02
CA LEU A 25 -1.18 -9.85 13.58
C LEU A 25 -0.16 -8.74 13.32
N ALA A 26 0.95 -9.07 12.68
CA ALA A 26 1.98 -8.11 12.30
C ALA A 26 1.75 -7.63 10.86
N VAL A 27 1.69 -6.30 10.68
CA VAL A 27 1.53 -5.62 9.40
C VAL A 27 2.59 -4.53 9.23
N TYR A 28 3.08 -4.37 8.01
CA TYR A 28 4.15 -3.39 7.73
C TYR A 28 3.82 -2.48 6.54
N TRP A 29 3.31 -3.03 5.46
CA TRP A 29 3.14 -2.33 4.19
C TRP A 29 2.03 -1.27 4.22
N PRO A 30 2.07 -0.24 3.36
CA PRO A 30 0.97 0.71 3.22
C PRO A 30 -0.38 0.00 3.03
N ASN A 31 -1.43 0.54 3.63
CA ASN A 31 -2.79 -0.01 3.59
C ASN A 31 -2.92 -1.47 4.06
N SER A 32 -1.94 -2.00 4.80
CA SER A 32 -2.09 -3.30 5.46
C SER A 32 -2.79 -3.16 6.81
N GLY A 33 -3.55 -4.19 7.20
CA GLY A 33 -4.37 -4.18 8.40
C GLY A 33 -5.34 -5.35 8.47
N PHE A 34 -6.56 -5.08 8.90
CA PHE A 34 -7.62 -6.10 8.96
C PHE A 34 -9.01 -5.48 8.81
N SER A 35 -10.00 -6.35 8.53
CA SER A 35 -11.41 -6.01 8.58
C SER A 35 -12.17 -7.06 9.39
N VAL A 36 -13.10 -6.60 10.25
CA VAL A 36 -13.92 -7.44 11.12
C VAL A 36 -15.36 -6.97 11.10
N ARG A 37 -16.32 -7.90 11.15
CA ARG A 37 -17.73 -7.62 11.36
C ARG A 37 -18.17 -8.04 12.75
N PHE A 38 -19.00 -7.23 13.38
CA PHE A 38 -19.46 -7.49 14.74
C PHE A 38 -20.80 -6.80 15.04
N LYS A 39 -21.40 -7.21 16.16
CA LYS A 39 -22.50 -6.51 16.80
C LYS A 39 -22.04 -6.11 18.20
N ALA A 40 -21.99 -4.82 18.51
CA ALA A 40 -21.66 -4.30 19.84
C ALA A 40 -21.88 -2.78 19.89
N ARG A 41 -22.01 -2.23 21.11
CA ARG A 41 -22.08 -0.76 21.35
C ARG A 41 -20.72 -0.10 21.49
N SER A 42 -19.66 -0.89 21.68
CA SER A 42 -18.28 -0.39 21.71
C SER A 42 -17.33 -1.49 21.29
N ALA A 43 -16.23 -1.10 20.64
CA ALA A 43 -15.14 -1.98 20.27
C ALA A 43 -13.80 -1.33 20.67
N ILE A 44 -12.87 -2.16 21.13
CA ILE A 44 -11.51 -1.78 21.49
C ILE A 44 -10.55 -2.60 20.63
N VAL A 45 -9.69 -1.94 19.86
CA VAL A 45 -8.56 -2.59 19.18
C VAL A 45 -7.33 -2.41 20.04
N SER A 46 -6.67 -3.50 20.40
CA SER A 46 -5.46 -3.49 21.23
C SER A 46 -4.22 -3.84 20.40
N PHE A 47 -3.11 -3.21 20.72
CA PHE A 47 -1.82 -3.39 20.05
C PHE A 47 -0.76 -3.85 21.04
N LYS A 48 0.24 -4.58 20.56
CA LYS A 48 1.49 -4.77 21.29
C LYS A 48 2.26 -3.44 21.34
N PRO A 49 3.09 -3.23 22.38
CA PRO A 49 3.93 -2.04 22.44
C PRO A 49 4.66 -1.81 21.12
N PHE A 50 4.55 -0.58 20.63
CA PHE A 50 5.13 -0.14 19.36
C PHE A 50 6.14 0.96 19.64
N SER A 51 7.35 0.81 19.09
CA SER A 51 8.42 1.81 19.19
C SER A 51 8.76 2.31 17.80
N SER A 52 8.49 3.57 17.55
CA SER A 52 8.88 4.25 16.32
C SER A 52 9.43 5.63 16.67
N GLY A 53 10.39 6.13 15.88
CA GLY A 53 10.90 7.49 16.01
C GLY A 53 9.90 8.58 15.68
N ALA A 54 8.78 8.22 15.03
CA ALA A 54 7.68 9.11 14.66
C ALA A 54 6.34 8.42 14.91
N PRO A 55 5.25 9.19 15.14
CA PRO A 55 3.90 8.64 15.25
C PRO A 55 3.50 7.85 14.00
N LEU A 56 2.91 6.68 14.21
CA LEU A 56 2.29 5.90 13.15
C LEU A 56 0.81 6.27 13.05
N TYR A 57 0.33 6.51 11.83
CA TYR A 57 -1.08 6.79 11.60
C TYR A 57 -1.80 5.56 11.04
N LEU A 58 -2.97 5.31 11.62
CA LEU A 58 -3.94 4.33 11.17
C LEU A 58 -5.18 5.04 10.68
N LYS A 59 -5.87 4.45 9.72
CA LYS A 59 -7.17 4.90 9.25
C LYS A 59 -8.20 3.82 9.53
N ALA A 60 -9.21 4.17 10.29
CA ALA A 60 -10.34 3.31 10.58
C ALA A 60 -11.50 3.67 9.64
N PHE A 61 -12.10 2.66 9.04
CA PHE A 61 -13.37 2.76 8.34
C PHE A 61 -14.40 1.99 9.15
N LEU A 62 -15.22 2.72 9.90
CA LEU A 62 -16.33 2.15 10.65
C LEU A 62 -17.62 2.43 9.86
N ASP A 63 -18.26 1.38 9.36
CA ASP A 63 -19.45 1.44 8.51
C ASP A 63 -19.28 2.40 7.32
N GLY A 64 -18.10 2.33 6.70
CA GLY A 64 -17.71 3.18 5.57
C GLY A 64 -17.28 4.61 5.94
N LYS A 65 -17.42 5.03 7.19
CA LYS A 65 -16.97 6.35 7.65
C LYS A 65 -15.52 6.31 8.08
N ALA A 66 -14.67 7.06 7.38
CA ALA A 66 -13.23 7.12 7.65
C ALA A 66 -12.88 8.07 8.81
N THR A 67 -11.97 7.63 9.67
CA THR A 67 -11.33 8.43 10.72
C THR A 67 -9.85 8.09 10.81
N LYS A 68 -8.97 9.10 10.86
CA LYS A 68 -7.53 8.93 11.02
C LYS A 68 -7.16 8.95 12.51
N HIS A 69 -6.40 7.98 12.94
CA HIS A 69 -5.96 7.81 14.31
C HIS A 69 -4.44 7.79 14.39
N THR A 70 -3.89 8.38 15.43
CA THR A 70 -2.45 8.29 15.75
C THR A 70 -2.24 7.15 16.73
N VAL A 71 -1.29 6.26 16.42
CA VAL A 71 -0.72 5.34 17.39
C VAL A 71 0.65 5.91 17.76
N ALA A 72 0.67 6.68 18.84
CA ALA A 72 1.92 7.17 19.41
C ALA A 72 2.66 6.05 20.13
N THR A 73 3.94 6.24 20.37
CA THR A 73 4.73 5.36 21.21
C THR A 73 4.06 5.21 22.58
N GLY A 74 3.53 4.04 22.89
CA GLY A 74 2.83 3.75 24.15
C GLY A 74 1.30 3.72 24.06
N ASP A 75 0.68 4.13 22.97
CA ASP A 75 -0.77 3.93 22.77
C ASP A 75 -1.02 2.47 22.38
N GLU A 76 -1.61 1.74 23.31
CA GLU A 76 -1.87 0.31 23.14
C GLU A 76 -3.30 0.00 22.72
N LYS A 77 -4.16 1.03 22.56
CA LYS A 77 -5.60 0.83 22.29
C LYS A 77 -6.22 1.93 21.44
N LEU A 78 -7.11 1.55 20.53
CA LEU A 78 -8.09 2.43 19.90
C LEU A 78 -9.49 2.04 20.38
N LEU A 79 -10.28 3.04 20.76
CA LEU A 79 -11.63 2.89 21.29
C LEU A 79 -12.66 3.44 20.32
N PHE A 80 -13.67 2.63 20.02
CA PHE A 80 -14.87 2.99 19.25
C PHE A 80 -16.07 2.86 20.16
N GLU A 81 -16.70 3.99 20.50
CA GLU A 81 -17.81 4.05 21.48
C GLU A 81 -19.08 4.64 20.86
N SER A 82 -20.17 4.49 21.60
CA SER A 82 -21.46 5.06 21.24
C SER A 82 -22.01 4.56 19.90
N LEU A 83 -21.67 3.31 19.57
CA LEU A 83 -22.25 2.64 18.42
C LEU A 83 -23.71 2.29 18.70
N ASP A 84 -24.52 2.17 17.67
CA ASP A 84 -25.88 1.66 17.83
C ASP A 84 -25.86 0.15 18.16
N ASP A 85 -27.03 -0.45 18.43
CA ASP A 85 -27.13 -1.88 18.74
C ASP A 85 -27.32 -2.70 17.46
N GLY A 86 -26.54 -2.37 16.42
CA GLY A 86 -26.57 -2.96 15.10
C GLY A 86 -25.36 -3.79 14.74
N GLU A 87 -25.30 -4.20 13.50
CA GLU A 87 -24.12 -4.81 12.90
C GLU A 87 -23.17 -3.73 12.38
N HIS A 88 -21.89 -3.88 12.66
CA HIS A 88 -20.84 -2.97 12.28
C HIS A 88 -19.75 -3.68 11.49
N THR A 89 -19.10 -2.92 10.60
CA THR A 89 -17.87 -3.36 9.92
C THR A 89 -16.77 -2.36 10.25
N LEU A 90 -15.70 -2.83 10.88
CA LEU A 90 -14.49 -2.05 11.15
C LEU A 90 -13.37 -2.56 10.27
N THR A 91 -12.86 -1.68 9.39
CA THR A 91 -11.60 -1.91 8.67
C THR A 91 -10.56 -0.95 9.22
N LEU A 92 -9.43 -1.48 9.67
CA LEU A 92 -8.31 -0.70 10.20
C LEU A 92 -7.07 -0.90 9.33
N LEU A 93 -6.57 0.19 8.75
CA LEU A 93 -5.43 0.20 7.84
C LEU A 93 -4.31 1.07 8.38
N ARG A 94 -3.06 0.61 8.24
CA ARG A 94 -1.88 1.43 8.41
C ARG A 94 -1.72 2.35 7.20
N VAL A 95 -1.59 3.67 7.43
CA VAL A 95 -1.57 4.67 6.33
C VAL A 95 -0.33 5.54 6.29
N SER A 96 0.58 5.40 7.25
CA SER A 96 1.89 6.06 7.23
C SER A 96 3.02 5.06 7.44
N GLU A 97 4.23 5.45 7.06
CA GLU A 97 5.42 4.62 7.20
C GLU A 97 5.97 4.64 8.63
N SER A 98 6.65 3.57 9.00
CA SER A 98 7.51 3.46 10.18
C SER A 98 8.58 2.41 9.92
N ILE A 99 9.59 2.34 10.79
CA ILE A 99 10.65 1.32 10.68
C ILE A 99 10.11 -0.05 11.08
N ASP A 100 9.28 -0.11 12.13
CA ASP A 100 8.78 -1.35 12.70
C ASP A 100 7.41 -1.76 12.18
N ALA A 101 7.14 -3.06 12.19
CA ALA A 101 5.82 -3.61 11.94
C ALA A 101 4.88 -3.29 13.11
N LEU A 102 3.65 -2.87 12.79
CA LEU A 102 2.58 -2.77 13.77
C LEU A 102 2.09 -4.18 14.12
N ARG A 103 1.91 -4.47 15.41
CA ARG A 103 1.39 -5.74 15.92
C ARG A 103 0.02 -5.52 16.57
N ILE A 104 -1.02 -5.98 15.90
CA ILE A 104 -2.41 -5.84 16.33
C ILE A 104 -2.80 -7.11 17.10
N GLU A 105 -3.10 -6.95 18.39
CA GLU A 105 -3.27 -8.09 19.29
C GLU A 105 -4.70 -8.63 19.26
N SER A 106 -5.69 -7.74 19.44
CA SER A 106 -7.07 -8.17 19.61
C SER A 106 -8.10 -7.11 19.27
N VAL A 107 -9.33 -7.58 19.05
CA VAL A 107 -10.54 -6.75 19.07
C VAL A 107 -11.41 -7.21 20.23
N THR A 108 -11.78 -6.30 21.13
CA THR A 108 -12.66 -6.58 22.28
C THR A 108 -13.97 -5.82 22.14
N LEU A 109 -15.08 -6.51 22.21
CA LEU A 109 -16.42 -5.98 22.10
C LEU A 109 -17.05 -5.80 23.48
N LEU A 110 -17.76 -4.69 23.67
CA LEU A 110 -18.50 -4.38 24.90
C LEU A 110 -20.00 -4.21 24.59
N GLY A 111 -20.85 -4.82 25.42
CA GLY A 111 -22.30 -4.79 25.31
C GLY A 111 -22.93 -6.12 25.72
N GLU A 112 -24.23 -6.12 26.02
CA GLU A 112 -24.96 -7.35 26.44
C GLU A 112 -25.13 -8.34 25.29
N ASN A 113 -25.32 -7.85 24.05
CA ASN A 113 -25.53 -8.66 22.85
C ASN A 113 -24.28 -8.67 21.94
N ALA A 114 -23.09 -8.44 22.52
CA ALA A 114 -21.86 -8.41 21.74
C ALA A 114 -21.59 -9.75 21.08
N ALA A 115 -21.32 -9.74 19.76
CA ALA A 115 -20.98 -10.93 18.96
C ALA A 115 -20.06 -10.56 17.81
N PHE A 116 -19.10 -11.42 17.49
CA PHE A 116 -18.40 -11.38 16.21
C PHE A 116 -19.27 -12.07 15.16
N LEU A 117 -19.24 -11.54 13.95
CA LEU A 117 -19.95 -12.07 12.78
C LEU A 117 -18.93 -12.64 11.80
N ASP A 118 -19.40 -13.36 10.78
CA ASP A 118 -18.53 -13.82 9.71
C ASP A 118 -17.76 -12.62 9.10
N PRO A 119 -16.44 -12.76 8.88
CA PRO A 119 -15.65 -11.66 8.33
C PRO A 119 -16.13 -11.25 6.94
N PRO A 120 -15.84 -10.02 6.49
CA PRO A 120 -16.11 -9.64 5.12
C PRO A 120 -15.41 -10.58 4.14
N ALA A 121 -16.05 -10.88 3.02
CA ALA A 121 -15.39 -11.61 1.94
C ALA A 121 -14.32 -10.72 1.27
N GLU A 122 -13.21 -11.33 0.85
CA GLU A 122 -12.24 -10.66 0.00
C GLU A 122 -12.89 -10.36 -1.37
N LYS A 123 -12.54 -9.22 -1.97
CA LYS A 123 -12.98 -8.87 -3.31
C LYS A 123 -12.37 -9.84 -4.33
N GLU A 124 -13.13 -10.18 -5.38
CA GLU A 124 -12.69 -11.14 -6.42
C GLU A 124 -11.49 -10.62 -7.23
N ARG A 125 -11.50 -9.32 -7.59
CA ARG A 125 -10.42 -8.68 -8.34
C ARG A 125 -9.26 -8.37 -7.42
N ARG A 126 -8.02 -8.59 -7.89
CA ARG A 126 -6.81 -8.47 -7.08
C ARG A 126 -5.73 -7.68 -7.80
N ILE A 127 -5.20 -6.66 -7.15
CA ILE A 127 -4.13 -5.82 -7.70
C ILE A 127 -3.00 -5.72 -6.68
N GLU A 128 -1.77 -5.98 -7.11
CA GLU A 128 -0.57 -5.79 -6.30
C GLU A 128 0.27 -4.62 -6.84
N PHE A 129 0.74 -3.76 -5.94
CA PHE A 129 1.49 -2.56 -6.27
C PHE A 129 2.87 -2.63 -5.63
N PHE A 130 3.91 -2.52 -6.44
CA PHE A 130 5.29 -2.37 -5.99
C PHE A 130 5.76 -0.94 -6.27
N GLY A 131 6.29 -0.24 -5.25
CA GLY A 131 6.63 1.15 -5.46
C GLY A 131 7.45 1.80 -4.36
N ASP A 132 7.46 3.11 -4.42
CA ASP A 132 8.23 3.99 -3.55
C ASP A 132 7.33 4.98 -2.78
N SER A 133 7.85 6.17 -2.47
CA SER A 133 7.13 7.25 -1.77
C SER A 133 5.83 7.66 -2.44
N ILE A 134 5.75 7.57 -3.77
CA ILE A 134 4.55 7.90 -4.54
C ILE A 134 3.42 6.92 -4.19
N THR A 135 3.74 5.64 -4.07
CA THR A 135 2.80 4.58 -3.67
C THR A 135 2.48 4.63 -2.18
N CYS A 136 3.44 5.00 -1.33
CA CYS A 136 3.24 5.22 0.11
C CYS A 136 2.33 6.42 0.41
N GLY A 137 2.15 7.36 -0.52
CA GLY A 137 1.44 8.61 -0.28
C GLY A 137 2.23 9.61 0.57
N TYR A 138 3.56 9.64 0.40
CA TYR A 138 4.44 10.61 1.06
C TYR A 138 4.01 12.03 0.72
N GLY A 139 3.80 12.88 1.74
CA GLY A 139 3.43 14.28 1.55
C GLY A 139 2.10 14.54 0.82
N VAL A 140 1.27 13.50 0.61
CA VAL A 140 0.05 13.57 -0.21
C VAL A 140 -0.98 14.57 0.33
N LEU A 141 -0.99 14.81 1.65
CA LEU A 141 -1.89 15.75 2.34
C LEU A 141 -1.26 17.12 2.60
N ALA A 142 0.04 17.29 2.32
CA ALA A 142 0.75 18.52 2.61
C ALA A 142 0.63 19.53 1.47
N GLU A 143 0.71 20.81 1.83
CA GLU A 143 0.84 21.89 0.86
C GLU A 143 2.23 21.84 0.18
N PRO A 144 2.36 22.31 -1.07
CA PRO A 144 3.63 22.30 -1.82
C PRO A 144 4.79 23.03 -1.13
N THR A 145 4.49 23.99 -0.25
CA THR A 145 5.47 24.76 0.52
C THR A 145 6.08 24.01 1.69
N VAL A 146 5.50 22.85 2.05
CA VAL A 146 6.00 22.02 3.14
C VAL A 146 7.19 21.21 2.63
N THR A 147 8.38 21.52 3.14
CA THR A 147 9.63 20.83 2.76
C THR A 147 10.07 19.79 3.77
N GLY A 148 9.58 19.87 5.00
CA GLY A 148 9.81 18.88 6.06
C GLY A 148 8.72 17.82 6.03
N TYR A 149 9.12 16.55 6.03
CA TYR A 149 8.18 15.43 6.11
C TYR A 149 7.76 15.15 7.55
N THR A 150 6.47 14.95 7.74
CA THR A 150 5.92 14.31 8.94
C THR A 150 4.98 13.18 8.54
N THR A 151 4.87 12.17 9.39
CA THR A 151 3.94 11.04 9.15
C THR A 151 2.47 11.48 9.16
N PHE A 152 2.17 12.67 9.73
CA PHE A 152 0.82 13.25 9.71
C PHE A 152 0.32 13.56 8.28
N GLU A 153 1.21 14.00 7.42
CA GLU A 153 0.90 14.43 6.04
C GLU A 153 0.92 13.27 5.05
N GLN A 154 1.26 12.07 5.52
CA GLN A 154 1.19 10.83 4.76
C GLN A 154 -0.16 10.13 4.98
N ASP A 155 -0.76 9.68 3.89
CA ASP A 155 -1.96 8.84 3.91
C ASP A 155 -2.02 7.99 2.63
N SER A 156 -1.61 6.73 2.73
CA SER A 156 -1.56 5.83 1.58
C SER A 156 -2.93 5.52 0.96
N THR A 157 -4.04 5.74 1.71
CA THR A 157 -5.39 5.62 1.12
C THR A 157 -5.73 6.79 0.20
N MET A 158 -4.95 7.87 0.27
CA MET A 158 -5.08 9.03 -0.61
C MET A 158 -4.08 8.99 -1.78
N ALA A 159 -3.27 7.92 -1.88
CA ALA A 159 -2.36 7.69 -3.01
C ALA A 159 -3.07 6.98 -4.17
N TYR A 160 -2.51 7.14 -5.36
CA TYR A 160 -3.06 6.61 -6.61
C TYR A 160 -3.36 5.11 -6.55
N ALA A 161 -2.51 4.34 -5.89
CA ALA A 161 -2.59 2.89 -5.85
C ALA A 161 -3.85 2.40 -5.13
N TYR A 162 -4.11 2.91 -3.92
CA TYR A 162 -5.34 2.58 -3.18
C TYR A 162 -6.58 3.04 -3.93
N MET A 163 -6.57 4.28 -4.45
CA MET A 163 -7.69 4.81 -5.22
C MET A 163 -7.98 3.99 -6.49
N THR A 164 -6.95 3.44 -7.14
CA THR A 164 -7.13 2.55 -8.30
C THR A 164 -7.86 1.26 -7.90
N ALA A 165 -7.43 0.61 -6.82
CA ALA A 165 -8.06 -0.61 -6.33
C ALA A 165 -9.53 -0.36 -5.95
N GLU A 166 -9.83 0.75 -5.25
CA GLU A 166 -11.21 1.11 -4.91
C GLU A 166 -12.09 1.40 -6.14
N LYS A 167 -11.59 2.14 -7.13
CA LYS A 167 -12.31 2.41 -8.39
C LYS A 167 -12.63 1.15 -9.19
N LEU A 168 -11.85 0.10 -9.01
CA LEU A 168 -12.02 -1.19 -9.69
C LEU A 168 -12.76 -2.22 -8.83
N ASN A 169 -13.16 -1.85 -7.61
CA ASN A 169 -13.68 -2.78 -6.61
C ASN A 169 -12.77 -4.01 -6.46
N ALA A 170 -11.47 -3.77 -6.28
CA ALA A 170 -10.44 -4.78 -6.17
C ALA A 170 -9.83 -4.81 -4.76
N SER A 171 -9.37 -5.99 -4.31
CA SER A 171 -8.45 -6.12 -3.19
C SER A 171 -7.07 -5.64 -3.62
N GLY A 172 -6.45 -4.75 -2.84
CA GLY A 172 -5.13 -4.19 -3.12
C GLY A 172 -4.08 -4.67 -2.13
N ARG A 173 -2.86 -4.93 -2.62
CA ARG A 173 -1.64 -5.08 -1.82
C ARG A 173 -0.61 -4.06 -2.28
N TYR A 174 0.19 -3.52 -1.36
CA TYR A 174 0.98 -2.31 -1.62
C TYR A 174 2.35 -2.43 -0.95
N GLU A 175 3.29 -3.10 -1.59
CA GLU A 175 4.65 -3.24 -1.09
C GLU A 175 5.48 -2.05 -1.59
N ALA A 176 5.61 -1.05 -0.72
CA ALA A 176 6.29 0.19 -1.04
C ALA A 176 7.08 0.74 0.16
N ILE A 177 8.22 1.36 -0.14
CA ILE A 177 9.08 2.06 0.82
C ILE A 177 9.59 3.34 0.17
N SER A 178 9.42 4.48 0.85
CA SER A 178 9.88 5.78 0.38
C SER A 178 11.38 5.80 0.10
N GLY A 179 11.76 6.48 -0.99
CA GLY A 179 13.14 6.67 -1.37
C GLY A 179 13.80 5.48 -2.08
N GLN A 180 13.09 4.37 -2.32
CA GLN A 180 13.67 3.15 -2.91
C GLN A 180 13.40 3.06 -4.42
N GLY A 181 14.41 2.59 -5.16
CA GLY A 181 14.33 2.25 -6.56
C GLY A 181 14.50 0.75 -6.80
N ILE A 182 14.68 0.35 -8.05
CA ILE A 182 14.93 -1.06 -8.42
C ILE A 182 16.42 -1.44 -8.35
N LEU A 183 17.33 -0.46 -8.41
CA LEU A 183 18.79 -0.63 -8.35
C LEU A 183 19.41 0.03 -7.14
N CYS A 184 18.87 1.16 -6.71
CA CYS A 184 19.37 1.92 -5.55
C CYS A 184 18.27 2.83 -4.98
N ASN A 185 18.57 3.42 -3.81
CA ASN A 185 17.74 4.49 -3.26
C ASN A 185 18.08 5.85 -3.91
N CYS A 186 17.35 6.90 -3.53
CA CYS A 186 17.55 8.26 -4.05
C CYS A 186 18.95 8.86 -3.80
N ASN A 187 19.76 8.26 -2.91
CA ASN A 187 21.14 8.66 -2.62
C ASN A 187 22.18 7.77 -3.33
N GLY A 188 21.74 6.79 -4.14
CA GLY A 188 22.62 5.84 -4.83
C GLY A 188 23.04 4.63 -3.99
N GLU A 189 22.48 4.44 -2.80
CA GLU A 189 22.81 3.32 -1.90
C GLU A 189 21.97 2.08 -2.23
N LYS A 190 22.55 0.90 -2.08
CA LYS A 190 21.95 -0.41 -2.33
C LYS A 190 21.66 -1.14 -1.02
N ALA A 191 20.44 -1.08 -0.53
CA ALA A 191 20.06 -1.76 0.70
C ALA A 191 18.65 -2.38 0.63
N LEU A 192 17.66 -1.60 0.25
CA LEU A 192 16.23 -1.95 0.31
C LEU A 192 15.57 -1.76 -1.07
N GLU A 193 16.21 -2.25 -2.15
CA GLU A 193 15.67 -2.12 -3.49
C GLU A 193 14.32 -2.85 -3.63
N ILE A 194 13.42 -2.29 -4.42
CA ILE A 194 12.10 -2.87 -4.72
C ILE A 194 12.25 -4.34 -5.18
N THR A 195 13.27 -4.63 -5.96
CA THR A 195 13.61 -5.98 -6.45
C THR A 195 14.05 -6.96 -5.36
N LYS A 196 14.22 -6.50 -4.13
CA LYS A 196 14.43 -7.35 -2.96
C LYS A 196 13.15 -7.46 -2.14
N PHE A 197 12.59 -6.32 -1.70
CA PHE A 197 11.49 -6.35 -0.76
C PHE A 197 10.15 -6.82 -1.37
N TYR A 198 9.99 -6.85 -2.67
CA TYR A 198 8.79 -7.44 -3.28
C TYR A 198 8.58 -8.91 -2.92
N ARG A 199 9.65 -9.58 -2.46
CA ARG A 199 9.64 -10.97 -1.99
C ARG A 199 9.38 -11.12 -0.50
N TRP A 200 9.13 -10.01 0.24
CA TRP A 200 9.03 -10.05 1.69
C TRP A 200 7.58 -9.99 2.18
N THR A 201 7.32 -10.70 3.27
CA THR A 201 6.05 -10.60 4.02
C THR A 201 6.01 -9.30 4.81
N LEU A 202 7.11 -8.99 5.50
CA LEU A 202 7.35 -7.75 6.27
C LEU A 202 8.75 -7.23 5.93
N ARG A 203 9.11 -6.05 6.40
CA ARG A 203 10.45 -5.47 6.21
C ARG A 203 11.60 -6.26 6.89
N ASP A 204 11.30 -7.29 7.63
CA ASP A 204 12.25 -8.16 8.30
C ASP A 204 12.80 -9.30 7.41
N GLU A 205 12.65 -9.15 6.09
CA GLU A 205 13.12 -10.09 5.07
C GLU A 205 12.47 -11.49 5.13
N THR A 206 11.40 -11.66 5.92
CA THR A 206 10.64 -12.92 5.91
C THR A 206 10.10 -13.16 4.50
N PRO A 207 10.42 -14.29 3.86
CA PRO A 207 9.92 -14.58 2.52
C PRO A 207 8.40 -14.57 2.45
N TRP A 208 7.88 -13.98 1.38
CA TRP A 208 6.46 -14.08 1.03
C TRP A 208 6.20 -15.36 0.24
N ASP A 209 5.17 -16.09 0.62
CA ASP A 209 4.68 -17.22 -0.17
C ASP A 209 3.66 -16.70 -1.21
N PHE A 210 4.10 -16.58 -2.45
CA PHE A 210 3.29 -16.07 -3.55
C PHE A 210 2.07 -16.93 -3.89
N SER A 211 2.04 -18.20 -3.43
CA SER A 211 0.88 -19.10 -3.64
C SER A 211 -0.32 -18.72 -2.78
N LEU A 212 -0.12 -17.96 -1.69
CA LEU A 212 -1.19 -17.55 -0.78
C LEU A 212 -2.14 -16.52 -1.40
N TRP A 213 -1.67 -15.78 -2.41
CA TRP A 213 -2.49 -14.76 -3.03
C TRP A 213 -1.93 -14.38 -4.41
N THR A 214 -2.73 -14.58 -5.43
CA THR A 214 -2.33 -14.30 -6.83
C THR A 214 -3.10 -13.09 -7.34
N PRO A 215 -2.41 -12.01 -7.77
CA PRO A 215 -3.04 -10.84 -8.37
C PRO A 215 -3.44 -11.09 -9.82
N ASP A 216 -4.52 -10.43 -10.27
CA ASP A 216 -4.87 -10.31 -11.70
C ASP A 216 -3.99 -9.26 -12.38
N VAL A 217 -3.56 -8.26 -11.63
CA VAL A 217 -2.74 -7.13 -12.10
C VAL A 217 -1.61 -6.85 -11.13
N VAL A 218 -0.43 -6.65 -11.66
CA VAL A 218 0.73 -6.11 -10.92
C VAL A 218 1.08 -4.74 -11.50
N VAL A 219 1.18 -3.73 -10.64
CA VAL A 219 1.60 -2.39 -11.02
C VAL A 219 2.95 -2.08 -10.37
N VAL A 220 3.96 -1.78 -11.18
CA VAL A 220 5.26 -1.27 -10.71
C VAL A 220 5.31 0.22 -10.93
N ASN A 221 5.53 1.01 -9.87
CA ASN A 221 5.83 2.44 -9.95
C ASN A 221 7.23 2.68 -9.38
N ALA A 222 8.21 2.71 -10.27
CA ALA A 222 9.63 2.82 -9.90
C ALA A 222 10.44 3.48 -11.00
N GLY A 223 11.59 4.08 -10.62
CA GLY A 223 12.53 4.74 -11.50
C GLY A 223 12.93 6.15 -11.04
N THR A 224 12.07 6.84 -10.31
CA THR A 224 12.36 8.19 -9.78
C THR A 224 13.61 8.17 -8.90
N ASN A 225 13.66 7.25 -7.93
CA ASN A 225 14.79 7.15 -7.00
C ASN A 225 16.06 6.65 -7.67
N ASP A 226 15.97 5.74 -8.65
CA ASP A 226 17.10 5.29 -9.46
C ASP A 226 17.70 6.47 -10.27
N SER A 227 16.83 7.31 -10.85
CA SER A 227 17.26 8.50 -11.57
C SER A 227 18.01 9.48 -10.67
N TRP A 228 17.47 9.78 -9.49
CA TRP A 228 18.09 10.65 -8.49
C TRP A 228 19.35 10.06 -7.89
N GLY A 229 19.39 8.73 -7.70
CA GLY A 229 20.57 7.96 -7.30
C GLY A 229 21.68 7.86 -8.35
N GLY A 230 21.48 8.47 -9.53
CA GLY A 230 22.50 8.59 -10.57
C GLY A 230 22.60 7.36 -11.50
N VAL A 231 21.62 6.46 -11.49
CA VAL A 231 21.58 5.30 -12.38
C VAL A 231 21.46 5.75 -13.85
N ASP A 232 22.25 5.19 -14.75
CA ASP A 232 22.12 5.44 -16.18
C ASP A 232 21.00 4.60 -16.82
N SER A 233 20.56 5.01 -18.02
CA SER A 233 19.42 4.38 -18.70
C SER A 233 19.68 2.93 -19.11
N ALA A 234 20.93 2.57 -19.42
CA ALA A 234 21.26 1.19 -19.82
C ALA A 234 21.20 0.24 -18.63
N ALA A 235 21.77 0.63 -17.49
CA ALA A 235 21.71 -0.15 -16.25
C ALA A 235 20.26 -0.28 -15.74
N PHE A 236 19.48 0.82 -15.78
CA PHE A 236 18.07 0.80 -15.40
C PHE A 236 17.26 -0.13 -16.32
N GLY A 237 17.44 -0.02 -17.65
CA GLY A 237 16.73 -0.85 -18.61
C GLY A 237 17.00 -2.32 -18.45
N ALA A 238 18.28 -2.69 -18.25
CA ALA A 238 18.66 -4.10 -17.99
C ALA A 238 17.99 -4.65 -16.72
N LYS A 239 17.95 -3.86 -15.64
CA LYS A 239 17.30 -4.28 -14.39
C LYS A 239 15.79 -4.32 -14.48
N ALA A 240 15.19 -3.41 -15.25
CA ALA A 240 13.74 -3.41 -15.50
C ALA A 240 13.30 -4.64 -16.30
N ASP A 241 14.07 -5.04 -17.33
CA ASP A 241 13.83 -6.27 -18.09
C ASP A 241 13.93 -7.51 -17.18
N GLU A 242 15.01 -7.62 -16.41
CA GLU A 242 15.18 -8.69 -15.42
C GLU A 242 14.00 -8.77 -14.45
N PHE A 243 13.59 -7.64 -13.87
CA PHE A 243 12.53 -7.60 -12.88
C PHE A 243 11.14 -7.94 -13.48
N LEU A 244 10.85 -7.50 -14.69
CA LEU A 244 9.61 -7.88 -15.39
C LEU A 244 9.56 -9.38 -15.69
N ARG A 245 10.70 -10.01 -16.05
CA ARG A 245 10.78 -11.46 -16.22
C ARG A 245 10.59 -12.22 -14.92
N GLU A 246 11.22 -11.77 -13.82
CA GLU A 246 11.00 -12.34 -12.50
C GLU A 246 9.54 -12.25 -12.07
N LEU A 247 8.88 -11.10 -12.29
CA LEU A 247 7.45 -10.93 -11.97
C LEU A 247 6.58 -11.86 -12.84
N ARG A 248 6.94 -12.09 -14.11
CA ARG A 248 6.22 -13.02 -14.97
C ARG A 248 6.38 -14.48 -14.52
N GLU A 249 7.56 -14.87 -14.01
CA GLU A 249 7.78 -16.21 -13.43
C GLU A 249 6.92 -16.40 -12.18
N VAL A 250 6.79 -15.38 -11.34
CA VAL A 250 6.00 -15.42 -10.11
C VAL A 250 4.49 -15.36 -10.39
N TYR A 251 4.09 -14.54 -11.36
CA TYR A 251 2.69 -14.27 -11.72
C TYR A 251 2.44 -14.52 -13.21
N PRO A 252 2.37 -15.79 -13.63
CA PRO A 252 2.35 -16.16 -15.06
C PRO A 252 1.17 -15.58 -15.83
N ASP A 253 0.04 -15.35 -15.18
CA ASP A 253 -1.19 -14.90 -15.82
C ASP A 253 -1.55 -13.43 -15.55
N ALA A 254 -0.81 -12.73 -14.69
CA ALA A 254 -1.14 -11.35 -14.34
C ALA A 254 -0.86 -10.37 -15.48
N LEU A 255 -1.66 -9.32 -15.58
CA LEU A 255 -1.33 -8.11 -16.36
C LEU A 255 -0.25 -7.34 -15.59
N LEU A 256 0.94 -7.17 -16.17
CA LEU A 256 2.02 -6.38 -15.59
C LEU A 256 2.00 -4.96 -16.19
N ILE A 257 1.92 -3.94 -15.35
CA ILE A 257 1.94 -2.55 -15.75
C ILE A 257 3.10 -1.83 -15.07
N TRP A 258 4.03 -1.28 -15.87
CA TRP A 258 5.01 -0.34 -15.34
C TRP A 258 4.49 1.07 -15.53
N ALA A 259 4.16 1.77 -14.44
CA ALA A 259 3.65 3.14 -14.44
C ALA A 259 4.75 4.10 -13.97
N TYR A 260 5.15 5.08 -14.79
CA TYR A 260 6.27 5.97 -14.47
C TYR A 260 6.13 7.33 -15.13
N GLY A 261 6.55 8.41 -14.45
CA GLY A 261 6.61 9.75 -15.05
C GLY A 261 6.16 10.91 -14.15
N MET A 262 5.53 10.66 -12.97
CA MET A 262 4.99 11.74 -12.15
C MET A 262 6.06 12.71 -11.62
N MET A 263 7.16 12.20 -11.08
CA MET A 263 8.22 13.03 -10.49
C MET A 263 9.50 13.07 -11.33
N ASP A 264 9.64 12.15 -12.27
CA ASP A 264 10.81 12.04 -13.14
C ASP A 264 10.43 11.34 -14.44
N VAL A 265 11.03 11.73 -15.58
CA VAL A 265 10.72 11.17 -16.91
C VAL A 265 11.94 10.57 -17.60
N LYS A 266 13.11 10.55 -16.96
CA LYS A 266 14.40 10.12 -17.52
C LYS A 266 14.34 8.75 -18.22
N PHE A 267 13.59 7.82 -17.65
CA PHE A 267 13.54 6.44 -18.14
C PHE A 267 12.36 6.11 -19.04
N THR A 268 11.58 7.10 -19.46
CA THR A 268 10.37 6.89 -20.29
C THR A 268 10.68 6.14 -21.59
N ASP A 269 11.69 6.59 -22.37
CA ASP A 269 12.08 5.92 -23.60
C ASP A 269 12.68 4.54 -23.33
N THR A 270 13.44 4.41 -22.25
CA THR A 270 14.05 3.13 -21.81
C THR A 270 12.96 2.10 -21.51
N LEU A 271 11.96 2.45 -20.71
CA LEU A 271 10.83 1.55 -20.37
C LEU A 271 9.99 1.21 -21.59
N THR A 272 9.78 2.17 -22.50
CA THR A 272 9.11 1.92 -23.78
C THR A 272 9.84 0.84 -24.58
N ALA A 273 11.16 0.96 -24.69
CA ALA A 273 11.99 0.00 -25.41
C ALA A 273 12.06 -1.37 -24.72
N VAL A 274 12.19 -1.42 -23.39
CA VAL A 274 12.21 -2.66 -22.61
C VAL A 274 10.90 -3.44 -22.79
N VAL A 275 9.75 -2.78 -22.60
CA VAL A 275 8.46 -3.46 -22.74
C VAL A 275 8.22 -3.95 -24.17
N ALA A 276 8.61 -3.16 -25.18
CA ALA A 276 8.51 -3.59 -26.56
C ALA A 276 9.41 -4.81 -26.86
N ALA A 277 10.64 -4.84 -26.31
CA ALA A 277 11.60 -5.93 -26.52
C ALA A 277 11.21 -7.23 -25.81
N LEU A 278 10.47 -7.16 -24.69
CA LEU A 278 9.96 -8.34 -23.99
C LEU A 278 9.02 -9.18 -24.87
N GLY A 279 8.25 -8.55 -25.76
CA GLY A 279 7.28 -9.23 -26.62
C GLY A 279 6.16 -9.95 -25.88
N ASP A 280 5.90 -9.58 -24.62
CA ASP A 280 4.86 -10.15 -23.79
C ASP A 280 3.58 -9.34 -23.91
N GLU A 281 2.51 -9.97 -24.45
CA GLU A 281 1.22 -9.33 -24.68
C GLU A 281 0.49 -8.93 -23.40
N ARG A 282 0.95 -9.33 -22.23
CA ARG A 282 0.42 -8.96 -20.91
C ARG A 282 1.35 -8.05 -20.13
N VAL A 283 2.28 -7.36 -20.79
CA VAL A 283 3.12 -6.32 -20.19
C VAL A 283 2.80 -4.97 -20.85
N ARG A 284 2.63 -3.94 -20.04
CA ARG A 284 2.37 -2.56 -20.51
C ARG A 284 3.30 -1.58 -19.83
N PHE A 285 3.80 -0.64 -20.59
CA PHE A 285 4.34 0.60 -20.04
C PHE A 285 3.24 1.68 -20.09
N LEU A 286 2.97 2.31 -18.95
CA LEU A 286 2.01 3.40 -18.82
C LEU A 286 2.75 4.69 -18.44
N PRO A 287 3.07 5.56 -19.43
CA PRO A 287 3.68 6.83 -19.13
C PRO A 287 2.70 7.73 -18.38
N LEU A 288 3.15 8.29 -17.27
CA LEU A 288 2.39 9.21 -16.43
C LEU A 288 2.82 10.65 -16.70
N ALA A 289 1.86 11.55 -16.84
CA ALA A 289 2.17 12.97 -16.98
C ALA A 289 2.81 13.49 -15.68
N PRO A 290 3.89 14.30 -15.78
CA PRO A 290 4.52 14.93 -14.63
C PRO A 290 3.53 15.76 -13.80
N ILE A 291 3.80 15.83 -12.50
CA ILE A 291 3.12 16.79 -11.61
C ILE A 291 3.64 18.19 -11.86
N ASP A 292 2.78 19.19 -11.74
CA ASP A 292 3.12 20.61 -11.93
C ASP A 292 2.33 21.48 -10.94
N LEU A 293 3.00 22.40 -10.29
CA LEU A 293 2.38 23.40 -9.40
C LEU A 293 1.23 24.15 -10.07
N LYS A 294 1.33 24.43 -11.38
CA LYS A 294 0.27 25.12 -12.13
C LYS A 294 -1.01 24.29 -12.25
N ASN A 295 -0.88 22.97 -12.21
CA ASN A 295 -2.01 22.05 -12.25
C ASN A 295 -2.60 21.79 -10.86
N GLY A 296 -1.95 22.31 -9.79
CA GLY A 296 -2.38 22.09 -8.41
C GLY A 296 -2.29 20.64 -7.98
N ASP A 297 -1.33 19.87 -8.54
CA ASP A 297 -1.17 18.44 -8.28
C ASP A 297 0.13 18.07 -7.54
N VAL A 298 0.85 19.09 -7.02
CA VAL A 298 2.04 18.91 -6.16
C VAL A 298 1.66 19.03 -4.69
N GLY A 299 2.19 18.14 -3.88
CA GLY A 299 2.09 18.09 -2.41
C GLY A 299 3.43 18.35 -1.73
N GLY A 300 3.54 17.94 -0.48
CA GLY A 300 4.74 18.16 0.34
C GLY A 300 5.98 17.46 -0.22
N GLY A 301 7.13 18.13 -0.06
CA GLY A 301 8.42 17.62 -0.56
C GLY A 301 8.46 17.38 -2.07
N GLY A 302 7.63 18.08 -2.86
CA GLY A 302 7.56 17.91 -4.30
C GLY A 302 6.91 16.58 -4.76
N HIS A 303 6.17 15.91 -3.91
CA HIS A 303 5.47 14.66 -4.22
C HIS A 303 4.06 14.91 -4.80
N PRO A 304 3.46 13.90 -5.44
CA PRO A 304 2.08 13.98 -5.88
C PRO A 304 1.12 14.18 -4.71
N ASN A 305 0.18 15.11 -4.85
CA ASN A 305 -0.92 15.29 -3.90
C ASN A 305 -2.15 14.45 -4.29
N VAL A 306 -3.27 14.68 -3.59
CA VAL A 306 -4.55 13.99 -3.85
C VAL A 306 -5.04 14.20 -5.30
N ASN A 307 -4.88 15.39 -5.87
CA ASN A 307 -5.33 15.66 -7.25
C ASN A 307 -4.52 14.85 -8.28
N ALA A 308 -3.19 14.78 -8.11
CA ALA A 308 -2.34 13.92 -8.94
C ALA A 308 -2.75 12.44 -8.78
N SER A 309 -3.02 12.01 -7.55
CA SER A 309 -3.43 10.64 -7.23
C SER A 309 -4.77 10.29 -7.89
N ILE A 310 -5.75 11.19 -7.88
CA ILE A 310 -7.03 11.02 -8.60
C ILE A 310 -6.77 10.85 -10.09
N ARG A 311 -6.02 11.76 -10.71
CA ARG A 311 -5.70 11.72 -12.15
C ARG A 311 -5.05 10.41 -12.57
N VAL A 312 -4.06 9.96 -11.81
CA VAL A 312 -3.32 8.72 -12.13
C VAL A 312 -4.18 7.49 -11.86
N SER A 313 -4.97 7.47 -10.79
CA SER A 313 -5.88 6.35 -10.51
C SER A 313 -7.00 6.23 -11.56
N ASP A 314 -7.48 7.33 -12.14
CA ASP A 314 -8.43 7.31 -13.25
C ASP A 314 -7.81 6.69 -14.51
N LEU A 315 -6.57 7.10 -14.83
CA LEU A 315 -5.84 6.55 -15.96
C LEU A 315 -5.55 5.05 -15.81
N LEU A 316 -5.03 4.63 -14.65
CA LEU A 316 -4.77 3.23 -14.35
C LEU A 316 -6.06 2.38 -14.37
N ALA A 317 -7.11 2.84 -13.70
CA ALA A 317 -8.38 2.12 -13.69
C ALA A 317 -8.96 1.96 -15.10
N LYS A 318 -8.88 2.99 -15.94
CA LYS A 318 -9.29 2.93 -17.35
C LYS A 318 -8.43 1.93 -18.13
N THR A 319 -7.12 1.97 -17.96
CA THR A 319 -6.20 1.03 -18.62
C THR A 319 -6.51 -0.41 -18.25
N ILE A 320 -6.63 -0.71 -16.96
CA ILE A 320 -6.93 -2.06 -16.48
C ILE A 320 -8.28 -2.55 -16.98
N LYS A 321 -9.32 -1.70 -16.96
CA LYS A 321 -10.65 -2.04 -17.52
C LYS A 321 -10.59 -2.41 -18.99
N ASN A 322 -9.82 -1.66 -19.78
CA ASN A 322 -9.68 -1.92 -21.21
C ASN A 322 -8.93 -3.23 -21.50
N GLU A 323 -7.91 -3.56 -20.70
CA GLU A 323 -7.08 -4.76 -20.87
C GLU A 323 -7.80 -6.03 -20.39
N LEU A 324 -8.56 -5.97 -19.30
CA LEU A 324 -9.17 -7.14 -18.66
C LEU A 324 -10.70 -7.22 -18.82
N GLY A 325 -11.34 -6.21 -19.37
CA GLY A 325 -12.80 -6.17 -19.50
C GLY A 325 -13.54 -6.00 -18.15
N TRP A 326 -12.94 -5.35 -17.19
CA TRP A 326 -13.50 -5.17 -15.83
C TRP A 326 -14.59 -4.13 -15.72
#